data_a2a604ba01ce0dd19aeaa2cd3f9f6342
#
_entry.id   a2a604ba01ce0dd19aeaa2cd3f9f6342
#
_cell.length_a   1.000
_cell.length_b   1.000
_cell.length_c   1.000
_cell.angle_alpha   90.00
_cell.angle_beta   90.00
_cell.angle_gamma   90.00
#
_symmetry.space_group_name_H-M   'P 1'
#
loop_
_entity.id
_entity.type
_entity.pdbx_description
1 polymer ?
#
loop_
_entity_poly.entity_id
_entity_poly.type
_entity_poly.pdbx_seq_one_letter_code
_entity_poly.pdbx_strand_id
1 'polypeptide(L)'
;MSHSAEVTAVDHAITSRMSARAFTQQAVSRELITEILQVASRAPSGTNTQPWKVYVLQGASRDALVEKVCAAHEAIRANPEVAKQYQEQYDYYPEQWVSPYIDRRRENGWGLYGLLGIGKADKDKMHQQQQRNFKFFDAPVGMMFTIDPVMGRGSLFDYGMFVQNIMLAARARGLHTCPQAAWNNFHSIILPHVGAGENERLVCGLSLGYADMSDKVNSFATPRVPVSEFTHWVE
;
A
#
# COMPACT_ATOMS: atom_id res chain seq x y z
N MET A 1 -1.57 17.99 30.70
CA MET A 1 -1.36 16.61 31.25
C MET A 1 -0.18 16.01 30.48
N SER A 2 0.89 15.56 31.17
CA SER A 2 1.99 14.84 30.49
C SER A 2 1.51 13.42 30.20
N HIS A 3 1.56 13.02 28.95
CA HIS A 3 1.29 11.63 28.56
C HIS A 3 2.44 10.72 28.99
N SER A 4 2.14 9.44 29.26
CA SER A 4 3.17 8.43 29.51
C SER A 4 4.07 8.24 28.29
N ALA A 5 5.29 7.72 28.46
CA ALA A 5 6.19 7.41 27.36
C ALA A 5 5.56 6.45 26.35
N GLU A 6 4.73 5.50 26.82
CA GLU A 6 4.00 4.55 25.98
C GLU A 6 2.98 5.25 25.06
N VAL A 7 2.15 6.15 25.62
CA VAL A 7 1.19 6.95 24.82
C VAL A 7 1.94 7.75 23.77
N THR A 8 3.02 8.44 24.17
CA THR A 8 3.83 9.25 23.25
C THR A 8 4.42 8.41 22.11
N ALA A 9 4.92 7.20 22.39
CA ALA A 9 5.51 6.33 21.38
C ALA A 9 4.46 5.81 20.39
N VAL A 10 3.30 5.39 20.89
CA VAL A 10 2.19 4.90 20.05
C VAL A 10 1.64 6.02 19.16
N ASP A 11 1.33 7.18 19.75
CA ASP A 11 0.82 8.33 19.02
C ASP A 11 1.82 8.82 17.96
N HIS A 12 3.12 8.84 18.29
CA HIS A 12 4.16 9.18 17.32
C HIS A 12 4.19 8.21 16.14
N ALA A 13 4.14 6.90 16.38
CA ALA A 13 4.12 5.92 15.30
C ALA A 13 2.90 6.09 14.38
N ILE A 14 1.72 6.37 14.96
CA ILE A 14 0.49 6.58 14.21
C ILE A 14 0.54 7.89 13.41
N THR A 15 0.88 9.00 14.06
CA THR A 15 0.79 10.34 13.47
C THR A 15 1.92 10.67 12.51
N SER A 16 3.12 10.09 12.71
CA SER A 16 4.26 10.29 11.81
C SER A 16 4.30 9.31 10.62
N ARG A 17 3.42 8.28 10.62
CA ARG A 17 3.30 7.37 9.47
C ARG A 17 2.74 8.10 8.27
N MET A 18 3.39 7.93 7.14
CA MET A 18 2.93 8.41 5.84
C MET A 18 3.02 7.30 4.78
N SER A 19 2.37 7.48 3.65
CA SER A 19 2.60 6.67 2.45
C SER A 19 3.79 7.22 1.70
N ALA A 20 4.99 6.70 1.98
CA ALA A 20 6.23 7.12 1.33
C ALA A 20 6.24 6.69 -0.14
N ARG A 21 6.65 7.59 -1.04
CA ARG A 21 6.66 7.36 -2.50
C ARG A 21 8.04 7.60 -3.14
N ALA A 22 9.06 7.64 -2.31
CA ALA A 22 10.46 7.57 -2.69
C ALA A 22 11.23 6.93 -1.53
N PHE A 23 12.09 5.99 -1.83
CA PHE A 23 12.86 5.24 -0.84
C PHE A 23 14.34 5.26 -1.22
N THR A 24 15.21 5.20 -0.20
CA THR A 24 16.64 5.01 -0.38
C THR A 24 16.93 3.55 -0.74
N GLN A 25 18.13 3.29 -1.24
CA GLN A 25 18.59 1.92 -1.53
C GLN A 25 19.17 1.20 -0.29
N GLN A 26 19.01 1.80 0.90
CA GLN A 26 19.47 1.16 2.14
C GLN A 26 18.74 -0.17 2.35
N ALA A 27 19.52 -1.24 2.49
CA ALA A 27 18.98 -2.57 2.67
C ALA A 27 18.19 -2.70 3.99
N VAL A 28 17.17 -3.51 3.96
CA VAL A 28 16.39 -3.91 5.15
C VAL A 28 16.63 -5.40 5.37
N SER A 29 17.13 -5.77 6.54
CA SER A 29 17.48 -7.15 6.81
C SER A 29 16.24 -8.04 6.98
N ARG A 30 16.41 -9.34 6.72
CA ARG A 30 15.35 -10.33 6.91
C ARG A 30 14.91 -10.42 8.38
N GLU A 31 15.85 -10.29 9.29
CA GLU A 31 15.61 -10.30 10.73
C GLU A 31 14.67 -9.17 11.14
N LEU A 32 14.95 -7.94 10.68
CA LEU A 32 14.11 -6.77 10.95
C LEU A 32 12.71 -6.93 10.35
N ILE A 33 12.59 -7.47 9.14
CA ILE A 33 11.29 -7.76 8.52
C ILE A 33 10.54 -8.80 9.35
N THR A 34 11.22 -9.85 9.80
CA THR A 34 10.63 -10.91 10.63
C THR A 34 10.12 -10.37 11.95
N GLU A 35 10.87 -9.50 12.62
CA GLU A 35 10.42 -8.83 13.86
C GLU A 35 9.16 -7.98 13.62
N ILE A 36 9.12 -7.23 12.53
CA ILE A 36 7.95 -6.42 12.17
C ILE A 36 6.71 -7.32 11.97
N LEU A 37 6.87 -8.41 11.21
CA LEU A 37 5.76 -9.35 10.94
C LEU A 37 5.32 -10.08 12.21
N GLN A 38 6.25 -10.43 13.10
CA GLN A 38 5.95 -11.05 14.38
C GLN A 38 5.10 -10.15 15.28
N VAL A 39 5.45 -8.88 15.38
CA VAL A 39 4.65 -7.91 16.14
C VAL A 39 3.30 -7.68 15.45
N ALA A 40 3.29 -7.52 14.14
CA ALA A 40 2.08 -7.30 13.37
C ALA A 40 1.08 -8.44 13.46
N SER A 41 1.55 -9.69 13.59
CA SER A 41 0.72 -10.89 13.73
C SER A 41 -0.18 -10.89 14.97
N ARG A 42 0.03 -9.95 15.91
CA ARG A 42 -0.87 -9.72 17.04
C ARG A 42 -2.17 -9.00 16.67
N ALA A 43 -2.36 -8.67 15.39
CA ALA A 43 -3.64 -8.16 14.91
C ALA A 43 -4.79 -9.10 15.28
N PRO A 44 -5.94 -8.60 15.75
CA PRO A 44 -7.11 -9.42 15.97
C PRO A 44 -7.69 -9.90 14.64
N SER A 45 -8.39 -11.03 14.68
CA SER A 45 -9.17 -11.53 13.55
C SER A 45 -10.41 -12.27 14.06
N GLY A 46 -11.46 -12.34 13.28
CA GLY A 46 -12.68 -13.04 13.63
C GLY A 46 -12.36 -14.49 14.05
N THR A 47 -12.75 -14.89 15.26
CA THR A 47 -12.44 -16.20 15.87
C THR A 47 -10.96 -16.62 15.81
N ASN A 48 -10.06 -15.62 15.69
CA ASN A 48 -8.61 -15.81 15.58
C ASN A 48 -8.17 -16.60 14.34
N THR A 49 -8.86 -16.42 13.22
CA THR A 49 -8.61 -17.16 11.98
C THR A 49 -7.28 -16.81 11.31
N GLN A 50 -6.72 -15.61 11.56
CA GLN A 50 -5.42 -15.17 11.06
C GLN A 50 -5.25 -15.40 9.54
N PRO A 51 -6.11 -14.78 8.70
CA PRO A 51 -6.28 -15.18 7.29
C PRO A 51 -5.16 -14.70 6.36
N TRP A 52 -4.13 -14.04 6.89
CA TRP A 52 -3.08 -13.41 6.12
C TRP A 52 -1.98 -14.37 5.69
N LYS A 53 -1.53 -14.21 4.44
CA LYS A 53 -0.31 -14.77 3.88
C LYS A 53 0.54 -13.63 3.31
N VAL A 54 1.84 -13.69 3.50
CA VAL A 54 2.76 -12.61 3.12
C VAL A 54 3.90 -13.18 2.29
N TYR A 55 4.08 -12.61 1.10
CA TYR A 55 5.22 -12.89 0.23
C TYR A 55 6.16 -11.67 0.25
N VAL A 56 7.38 -11.86 0.74
CA VAL A 56 8.39 -10.81 0.83
C VAL A 56 9.32 -10.92 -0.36
N LEU A 57 9.47 -9.84 -1.11
CA LEU A 57 10.27 -9.74 -2.32
C LEU A 57 11.45 -8.80 -2.08
N GLN A 58 12.66 -9.28 -2.36
CA GLN A 58 13.91 -8.52 -2.30
C GLN A 58 14.82 -8.92 -3.47
N GLY A 59 15.76 -8.05 -3.85
CA GLY A 59 16.77 -8.33 -4.88
C GLY A 59 16.15 -8.80 -6.20
N ALA A 60 16.75 -9.81 -6.81
CA ALA A 60 16.40 -10.28 -8.15
C ALA A 60 14.92 -10.69 -8.31
N SER A 61 14.30 -11.28 -7.29
CA SER A 61 12.88 -11.66 -7.37
C SER A 61 11.98 -10.44 -7.42
N ARG A 62 12.28 -9.39 -6.60
CA ARG A 62 11.57 -8.11 -6.65
C ARG A 62 11.71 -7.46 -8.03
N ASP A 63 12.95 -7.40 -8.53
CA ASP A 63 13.27 -6.72 -9.79
C ASP A 63 12.61 -7.42 -10.99
N ALA A 64 12.60 -8.74 -11.02
CA ALA A 64 11.91 -9.51 -12.05
C ALA A 64 10.39 -9.31 -12.03
N LEU A 65 9.76 -9.16 -10.85
CA LEU A 65 8.34 -8.82 -10.78
C LEU A 65 8.08 -7.40 -11.31
N VAL A 66 8.90 -6.44 -10.91
CA VAL A 66 8.84 -5.05 -11.39
C VAL A 66 8.89 -5.00 -12.91
N GLU A 67 9.84 -5.69 -13.52
CA GLU A 67 9.98 -5.75 -14.99
C GLU A 67 8.71 -6.27 -15.65
N LYS A 68 8.18 -7.40 -15.20
CA LYS A 68 6.96 -8.01 -15.76
C LYS A 68 5.74 -7.10 -15.68
N VAL A 69 5.52 -6.49 -14.51
CA VAL A 69 4.34 -5.64 -14.31
C VAL A 69 4.49 -4.29 -15.01
N CYS A 70 5.69 -3.70 -15.04
CA CYS A 70 5.93 -2.49 -15.81
C CYS A 70 5.74 -2.72 -17.31
N ALA A 71 6.17 -3.86 -17.85
CA ALA A 71 5.92 -4.23 -19.25
C ALA A 71 4.42 -4.36 -19.56
N ALA A 72 3.65 -4.99 -18.67
CA ALA A 72 2.20 -5.09 -18.79
C ALA A 72 1.52 -3.69 -18.74
N HIS A 73 1.98 -2.82 -17.84
CA HIS A 73 1.47 -1.45 -17.72
C HIS A 73 1.77 -0.61 -18.98
N GLU A 74 2.94 -0.76 -19.59
CA GLU A 74 3.26 -0.14 -20.88
C GLU A 74 2.42 -0.71 -22.04
N ALA A 75 2.18 -2.02 -22.05
CA ALA A 75 1.34 -2.66 -23.07
C ALA A 75 -0.11 -2.13 -23.01
N ILE A 76 -0.67 -1.93 -21.80
CA ILE A 76 -1.99 -1.30 -21.62
C ILE A 76 -2.01 0.13 -22.16
N ARG A 77 -0.94 0.89 -21.95
CA ARG A 77 -0.83 2.24 -22.52
C ARG A 77 -0.80 2.25 -24.04
N ALA A 78 -0.04 1.34 -24.63
CA ALA A 78 0.09 1.23 -26.07
C ALA A 78 -1.22 0.74 -26.73
N ASN A 79 -1.95 -0.15 -26.06
CA ASN A 79 -3.24 -0.69 -26.52
C ASN A 79 -4.19 -0.88 -25.32
N PRO A 80 -5.18 0.01 -25.13
CA PRO A 80 -6.14 -0.08 -24.01
C PRO A 80 -6.94 -1.37 -23.94
N GLU A 81 -7.12 -2.11 -25.04
CA GLU A 81 -7.81 -3.41 -25.05
C GLU A 81 -7.07 -4.46 -24.20
N VAL A 82 -5.74 -4.30 -24.05
CA VAL A 82 -4.92 -5.17 -23.19
C VAL A 82 -5.34 -5.07 -21.72
N ALA A 83 -5.92 -3.94 -21.30
CA ALA A 83 -6.41 -3.78 -19.93
C ALA A 83 -7.47 -4.80 -19.54
N LYS A 84 -8.23 -5.33 -20.51
CA LYS A 84 -9.24 -6.38 -20.27
C LYS A 84 -8.66 -7.68 -19.72
N GLN A 85 -7.36 -7.91 -19.88
CA GLN A 85 -6.65 -9.07 -19.34
C GLN A 85 -6.25 -8.90 -17.86
N TYR A 86 -6.34 -7.67 -17.34
CA TYR A 86 -5.87 -7.29 -16.01
C TYR A 86 -7.01 -6.66 -15.22
N GLN A 87 -7.76 -7.49 -14.50
CA GLN A 87 -8.89 -7.05 -13.70
C GLN A 87 -8.65 -7.35 -12.22
N GLU A 88 -9.20 -6.54 -11.34
CA GLU A 88 -9.15 -6.78 -9.90
C GLU A 88 -9.93 -8.03 -9.52
N GLN A 89 -9.47 -8.76 -8.48
CA GLN A 89 -10.16 -9.94 -7.97
C GLN A 89 -11.27 -9.58 -6.97
N TYR A 90 -11.37 -8.32 -6.56
CA TYR A 90 -12.42 -7.78 -5.71
C TYR A 90 -12.54 -6.28 -5.92
N ASP A 91 -13.70 -5.72 -5.63
CA ASP A 91 -13.99 -4.30 -5.80
C ASP A 91 -13.33 -3.49 -4.66
N TYR A 92 -12.17 -2.88 -4.94
CA TYR A 92 -11.50 -2.00 -3.98
C TYR A 92 -12.16 -0.61 -3.94
N TYR A 93 -12.57 -0.10 -5.09
CA TYR A 93 -13.23 1.20 -5.22
C TYR A 93 -14.71 1.04 -5.56
N PRO A 94 -15.55 2.03 -5.20
CA PRO A 94 -16.94 2.03 -5.61
C PRO A 94 -17.04 2.18 -7.14
N GLU A 95 -18.02 1.52 -7.74
CA GLU A 95 -18.33 1.67 -9.16
C GLU A 95 -18.66 3.13 -9.50
N GLN A 96 -19.43 3.78 -8.65
CA GLN A 96 -19.79 5.19 -8.78
C GLN A 96 -19.33 6.01 -7.56
N TRP A 97 -18.51 7.04 -7.84
CA TRP A 97 -18.03 7.95 -6.83
C TRP A 97 -19.04 9.07 -6.54
N VAL A 98 -19.30 9.35 -5.25
CA VAL A 98 -20.17 10.43 -4.78
C VAL A 98 -19.41 11.31 -3.78
N SER A 99 -19.89 12.58 -3.58
CA SER A 99 -19.39 13.45 -2.51
C SER A 99 -19.75 12.86 -1.14
N PRO A 100 -18.90 13.06 -0.12
CA PRO A 100 -17.64 13.83 -0.12
C PRO A 100 -16.41 13.02 -0.59
N TYR A 101 -16.56 11.75 -0.92
CA TYR A 101 -15.44 10.84 -1.22
C TYR A 101 -14.75 11.21 -2.54
N ILE A 102 -15.50 11.56 -3.58
CA ILE A 102 -14.92 11.99 -4.87
C ILE A 102 -14.11 13.28 -4.70
N ASP A 103 -14.54 14.18 -3.82
CA ASP A 103 -13.86 15.45 -3.61
C ASP A 103 -12.53 15.25 -2.90
N ARG A 104 -12.50 14.42 -1.85
CA ARG A 104 -11.27 14.02 -1.13
C ARG A 104 -10.30 13.27 -2.05
N ARG A 105 -10.82 12.40 -2.92
CA ARG A 105 -10.00 11.69 -3.93
C ARG A 105 -9.36 12.67 -4.90
N ARG A 106 -10.11 13.66 -5.38
CA ARG A 106 -9.60 14.70 -6.29
C ARG A 106 -8.57 15.58 -5.62
N GLU A 107 -8.85 16.03 -4.40
CA GLU A 107 -7.91 16.82 -3.59
C GLU A 107 -6.59 16.08 -3.41
N ASN A 108 -6.64 14.81 -2.99
CA ASN A 108 -5.45 13.99 -2.82
C ASN A 108 -4.67 13.80 -4.13
N GLY A 109 -5.36 13.46 -5.22
CA GLY A 109 -4.71 13.20 -6.50
C GLY A 109 -4.07 14.45 -7.10
N TRP A 110 -4.81 15.55 -7.15
CA TRP A 110 -4.30 16.81 -7.70
C TRP A 110 -3.32 17.50 -6.77
N GLY A 111 -3.43 17.34 -5.46
CA GLY A 111 -2.44 17.81 -4.50
C GLY A 111 -1.08 17.15 -4.74
N LEU A 112 -1.06 15.81 -4.88
CA LEU A 112 0.16 15.08 -5.20
C LEU A 112 0.76 15.49 -6.56
N TYR A 113 -0.06 15.54 -7.60
CA TYR A 113 0.42 15.92 -8.94
C TYR A 113 0.87 17.36 -8.98
N GLY A 114 0.19 18.29 -8.32
CA GLY A 114 0.60 19.69 -8.19
C GLY A 114 1.97 19.82 -7.51
N LEU A 115 2.19 19.09 -6.41
CA LEU A 115 3.50 19.05 -5.76
C LEU A 115 4.62 18.57 -6.70
N LEU A 116 4.31 17.60 -7.57
CA LEU A 116 5.25 17.05 -8.53
C LEU A 116 5.40 17.91 -9.81
N GLY A 117 4.62 18.96 -9.96
CA GLY A 117 4.59 19.78 -11.16
C GLY A 117 3.99 19.05 -12.37
N ILE A 118 3.03 18.15 -12.12
CA ILE A 118 2.33 17.38 -13.16
C ILE A 118 0.97 18.01 -13.42
N GLY A 119 0.78 18.62 -14.56
CA GLY A 119 -0.48 19.21 -15.00
C GLY A 119 -1.41 18.23 -15.68
N LYS A 120 -2.68 18.62 -15.91
CA LYS A 120 -3.70 17.78 -16.57
C LYS A 120 -3.34 17.36 -18.00
N ALA A 121 -2.51 18.14 -18.69
CA ALA A 121 -2.04 17.85 -20.04
C ALA A 121 -0.83 16.88 -20.06
N ASP A 122 -0.12 16.71 -18.95
CA ASP A 122 1.12 15.95 -18.86
C ASP A 122 0.88 14.44 -18.76
N LYS A 123 0.21 13.84 -19.76
CA LYS A 123 -0.19 12.42 -19.75
C LYS A 123 0.98 11.46 -19.56
N ASP A 124 2.14 11.79 -20.14
CA ASP A 124 3.35 10.97 -20.02
C ASP A 124 3.89 10.99 -18.58
N LYS A 125 3.94 12.16 -17.96
CA LYS A 125 4.37 12.27 -16.55
C LYS A 125 3.38 11.59 -15.60
N MET A 126 2.08 11.68 -15.88
CA MET A 126 1.05 10.97 -15.11
C MET A 126 1.26 9.45 -15.19
N HIS A 127 1.49 8.92 -16.38
CA HIS A 127 1.75 7.51 -16.60
C HIS A 127 3.02 7.05 -15.87
N GLN A 128 4.12 7.80 -16.01
CA GLN A 128 5.37 7.52 -15.29
C GLN A 128 5.19 7.53 -13.78
N GLN A 129 4.45 8.51 -13.24
CA GLN A 129 4.18 8.59 -11.81
C GLN A 129 3.30 7.43 -11.34
N GLN A 130 2.32 7.01 -12.15
CA GLN A 130 1.51 5.83 -11.84
C GLN A 130 2.34 4.55 -11.87
N GLN A 131 3.24 4.41 -12.85
CA GLN A 131 4.13 3.25 -12.97
C GLN A 131 5.06 3.08 -11.76
N ARG A 132 5.39 4.17 -11.04
CA ARG A 132 6.20 4.07 -9.81
C ARG A 132 5.57 3.17 -8.74
N ASN A 133 4.23 3.01 -8.73
CA ASN A 133 3.60 2.00 -7.88
C ASN A 133 4.18 0.61 -8.15
N PHE A 134 4.37 0.26 -9.43
CA PHE A 134 4.85 -1.05 -9.87
C PHE A 134 6.37 -1.20 -9.79
N LYS A 135 7.07 -0.17 -9.32
CA LYS A 135 8.48 -0.20 -8.93
C LYS A 135 8.64 -0.19 -7.40
N PHE A 136 7.56 -0.40 -6.65
CA PHE A 136 7.53 -0.22 -5.20
C PHE A 136 8.03 1.16 -4.74
N PHE A 137 7.93 2.19 -5.58
CA PHE A 137 8.52 3.52 -5.33
C PHE A 137 10.02 3.47 -5.01
N ASP A 138 10.73 2.52 -5.62
CA ASP A 138 12.16 2.22 -5.45
C ASP A 138 12.54 1.63 -4.07
N ALA A 139 11.56 1.24 -3.24
CA ALA A 139 11.83 0.56 -1.98
C ALA A 139 12.59 -0.75 -2.19
N PRO A 140 13.57 -1.09 -1.32
CA PRO A 140 14.34 -2.33 -1.43
C PRO A 140 13.51 -3.58 -1.13
N VAL A 141 12.36 -3.42 -0.47
CA VAL A 141 11.45 -4.50 -0.11
C VAL A 141 10.07 -4.24 -0.67
N GLY A 142 9.53 -5.22 -1.39
CA GLY A 142 8.12 -5.33 -1.74
C GLY A 142 7.46 -6.46 -0.94
N MET A 143 6.22 -6.26 -0.53
CA MET A 143 5.41 -7.33 0.05
C MET A 143 4.15 -7.50 -0.77
N MET A 144 3.74 -8.74 -1.01
CA MET A 144 2.44 -9.10 -1.57
C MET A 144 1.64 -9.84 -0.53
N PHE A 145 0.40 -9.46 -0.36
CA PHE A 145 -0.52 -10.01 0.60
C PHE A 145 -1.61 -10.78 -0.10
N THR A 146 -1.84 -12.02 0.32
CA THR A 146 -2.86 -12.88 -0.25
C THR A 146 -3.77 -13.46 0.83
N ILE A 147 -4.95 -13.88 0.41
CA ILE A 147 -5.96 -14.49 1.26
C ILE A 147 -6.56 -15.71 0.57
N ASP A 148 -6.94 -16.71 1.33
CA ASP A 148 -7.73 -17.82 0.81
C ASP A 148 -9.14 -17.32 0.46
N PRO A 149 -9.67 -17.55 -0.75
CA PRO A 149 -11.00 -17.11 -1.16
C PRO A 149 -12.15 -17.75 -0.37
N VAL A 150 -11.90 -18.82 0.39
CA VAL A 150 -12.89 -19.36 1.33
C VAL A 150 -13.23 -18.34 2.42
N MET A 151 -12.30 -17.40 2.70
CA MET A 151 -12.52 -16.33 3.66
C MET A 151 -13.41 -15.24 3.04
N GLY A 152 -14.48 -14.90 3.76
CA GLY A 152 -15.44 -13.90 3.31
C GLY A 152 -14.91 -12.46 3.39
N ARG A 153 -15.73 -11.50 2.94
CA ARG A 153 -15.39 -10.07 2.92
C ARG A 153 -15.02 -9.50 4.30
N GLY A 154 -15.58 -10.06 5.38
CA GLY A 154 -15.23 -9.67 6.75
C GLY A 154 -13.76 -9.84 7.08
N SER A 155 -13.10 -10.84 6.49
CA SER A 155 -11.67 -11.06 6.69
C SER A 155 -10.76 -10.00 6.04
N LEU A 156 -11.28 -9.21 5.11
CA LEU A 156 -10.55 -8.03 4.61
C LEU A 156 -10.47 -6.92 5.68
N PHE A 157 -11.45 -6.84 6.58
CA PHE A 157 -11.37 -5.97 7.76
C PHE A 157 -10.25 -6.42 8.71
N ASP A 158 -10.16 -7.72 9.00
CA ASP A 158 -9.07 -8.31 9.78
C ASP A 158 -7.72 -8.04 9.11
N TYR A 159 -7.67 -8.19 7.80
CA TYR A 159 -6.48 -7.94 6.99
C TYR A 159 -6.01 -6.50 7.07
N GLY A 160 -6.94 -5.54 7.05
CA GLY A 160 -6.64 -4.11 7.22
C GLY A 160 -5.94 -3.82 8.54
N MET A 161 -6.37 -4.46 9.64
CA MET A 161 -5.73 -4.33 10.96
C MET A 161 -4.31 -4.90 10.96
N PHE A 162 -4.10 -6.05 10.32
CA PHE A 162 -2.78 -6.65 10.18
C PHE A 162 -1.81 -5.78 9.38
N VAL A 163 -2.23 -5.28 8.22
CA VAL A 163 -1.40 -4.38 7.39
C VAL A 163 -1.10 -3.07 8.12
N GLN A 164 -2.08 -2.52 8.85
CA GLN A 164 -1.83 -1.33 9.68
C GLN A 164 -0.79 -1.59 10.76
N ASN A 165 -0.83 -2.77 11.42
CA ASN A 165 0.18 -3.14 12.41
C ASN A 165 1.58 -3.23 11.78
N ILE A 166 1.73 -3.78 10.57
CA ILE A 166 3.01 -3.79 9.83
C ILE A 166 3.52 -2.35 9.65
N MET A 167 2.65 -1.44 9.19
CA MET A 167 3.03 -0.06 8.93
C MET A 167 3.47 0.67 10.21
N LEU A 168 2.80 0.44 11.33
CA LEU A 168 3.16 1.05 12.62
C LEU A 168 4.44 0.44 13.19
N ALA A 169 4.58 -0.89 13.14
CA ALA A 169 5.79 -1.57 13.60
C ALA A 169 7.03 -1.17 12.78
N ALA A 170 6.88 -1.00 11.48
CA ALA A 170 7.92 -0.46 10.60
C ALA A 170 8.28 0.98 10.99
N ARG A 171 7.27 1.83 11.19
CA ARG A 171 7.49 3.24 11.57
C ARG A 171 8.20 3.38 12.91
N ALA A 172 7.83 2.59 13.90
CA ALA A 172 8.50 2.55 15.20
C ALA A 172 9.99 2.14 15.12
N ARG A 173 10.39 1.49 14.01
CA ARG A 173 11.78 1.07 13.72
C ARG A 173 12.50 1.99 12.73
N GLY A 174 11.98 3.19 12.49
CA GLY A 174 12.56 4.18 11.57
C GLY A 174 12.30 3.90 10.09
N LEU A 175 11.57 2.85 9.77
CA LEU A 175 11.18 2.53 8.39
C LEU A 175 9.88 3.26 7.98
N HIS A 176 9.65 3.27 6.68
CA HIS A 176 8.44 3.80 6.08
C HIS A 176 7.82 2.76 5.15
N THR A 177 6.55 2.96 4.83
CA THR A 177 5.78 2.05 4.01
C THR A 177 4.85 2.80 3.06
N CYS A 178 4.41 2.13 2.00
CA CYS A 178 3.30 2.57 1.17
C CYS A 178 2.43 1.37 0.81
N PRO A 179 1.19 1.27 1.33
CA PRO A 179 0.24 0.25 0.89
C PRO A 179 -0.29 0.59 -0.50
N GLN A 180 -0.43 -0.42 -1.36
CA GLN A 180 -0.65 -0.23 -2.79
C GLN A 180 -1.69 -1.23 -3.31
N ALA A 181 -2.94 -0.79 -3.45
CA ALA A 181 -3.98 -1.57 -4.11
C ALA A 181 -3.79 -1.65 -5.64
N ALA A 182 -2.97 -0.76 -6.22
CA ALA A 182 -2.71 -0.75 -7.66
C ALA A 182 -2.19 -2.09 -8.23
N TRP A 183 -1.56 -2.92 -7.40
CA TRP A 183 -1.10 -4.24 -7.80
C TRP A 183 -2.23 -5.22 -8.11
N ASN A 184 -3.45 -5.00 -7.60
CA ASN A 184 -4.56 -5.95 -7.72
C ASN A 184 -4.93 -6.28 -9.16
N ASN A 185 -4.79 -5.34 -10.07
CA ASN A 185 -5.02 -5.58 -11.50
C ASN A 185 -4.07 -6.63 -12.10
N PHE A 186 -2.87 -6.75 -11.54
CA PHE A 186 -1.81 -7.62 -12.08
C PHE A 186 -1.67 -8.95 -11.32
N HIS A 187 -2.72 -9.38 -10.60
CA HIS A 187 -2.71 -10.63 -9.83
C HIS A 187 -2.28 -11.84 -10.67
N SER A 188 -2.67 -11.90 -11.95
CA SER A 188 -2.31 -12.99 -12.87
C SER A 188 -0.80 -13.08 -13.17
N ILE A 189 -0.06 -12.00 -12.99
CA ILE A 189 1.41 -11.97 -13.06
C ILE A 189 2.01 -12.25 -11.68
N ILE A 190 1.43 -11.68 -10.63
CA ILE A 190 1.99 -11.68 -9.27
C ILE A 190 1.89 -13.06 -8.63
N LEU A 191 0.70 -13.66 -8.63
CA LEU A 191 0.46 -14.92 -7.92
C LEU A 191 1.40 -16.05 -8.39
N PRO A 192 1.57 -16.31 -9.70
CA PRO A 192 2.54 -17.29 -10.17
C PRO A 192 3.99 -16.90 -9.84
N HIS A 193 4.32 -15.59 -9.89
CA HIS A 193 5.68 -15.12 -9.62
C HIS A 193 6.11 -15.37 -8.16
N VAL A 194 5.20 -15.18 -7.21
CA VAL A 194 5.48 -15.41 -5.79
C VAL A 194 5.28 -16.88 -5.36
N GLY A 195 4.84 -17.74 -6.27
CA GLY A 195 4.53 -19.13 -5.96
C GLY A 195 3.30 -19.29 -5.05
N ALA A 196 2.31 -18.41 -5.20
CA ALA A 196 1.06 -18.48 -4.44
C ALA A 196 0.28 -19.76 -4.80
N GLY A 197 -0.47 -20.26 -3.84
CA GLY A 197 -1.35 -21.42 -4.06
C GLY A 197 -2.44 -21.12 -5.09
N GLU A 198 -2.94 -22.14 -5.77
CA GLU A 198 -3.91 -22.04 -6.88
C GLU A 198 -5.17 -21.23 -6.52
N ASN A 199 -5.58 -21.29 -5.25
CA ASN A 199 -6.79 -20.63 -4.76
C ASN A 199 -6.51 -19.32 -4.00
N GLU A 200 -5.29 -18.78 -4.04
CA GLU A 200 -5.00 -17.54 -3.35
C GLU A 200 -5.48 -16.32 -4.16
N ARG A 201 -6.05 -15.36 -3.44
CA ARG A 201 -6.46 -14.06 -3.99
C ARG A 201 -5.51 -12.98 -3.49
N LEU A 202 -5.07 -12.11 -4.38
CA LEU A 202 -4.27 -10.95 -4.03
C LEU A 202 -5.12 -9.92 -3.28
N VAL A 203 -4.63 -9.45 -2.13
CA VAL A 203 -5.28 -8.39 -1.33
C VAL A 203 -4.69 -7.04 -1.67
N CYS A 204 -3.37 -6.89 -1.59
CA CYS A 204 -2.66 -5.67 -1.96
C CYS A 204 -1.15 -5.92 -2.00
N GLY A 205 -0.39 -4.90 -2.40
CA GLY A 205 1.05 -4.81 -2.19
C GLY A 205 1.42 -3.78 -1.13
N LEU A 206 2.68 -3.80 -0.69
CA LEU A 206 3.26 -2.82 0.22
C LEU A 206 4.73 -2.61 -0.14
N SER A 207 5.13 -1.35 -0.25
CA SER A 207 6.54 -0.95 -0.28
C SER A 207 7.07 -0.77 1.14
N LEU A 208 8.29 -1.22 1.43
CA LEU A 208 8.92 -1.07 2.74
C LEU A 208 10.41 -0.72 2.59
N GLY A 209 10.86 0.27 3.33
CA GLY A 209 12.25 0.74 3.33
C GLY A 209 12.45 2.02 4.12
N TYR A 210 13.59 2.64 3.97
CA TYR A 210 13.88 3.97 4.50
C TYR A 210 13.45 5.01 3.47
N ALA A 211 12.51 5.89 3.84
CA ALA A 211 12.06 6.95 2.94
C ALA A 211 13.20 7.92 2.58
N ASP A 212 13.29 8.30 1.33
CA ASP A 212 14.12 9.42 0.90
C ASP A 212 13.41 10.74 1.23
N MET A 213 13.78 11.34 2.34
CA MET A 213 13.18 12.59 2.82
C MET A 213 13.67 13.81 2.02
N SER A 214 14.65 13.65 1.12
CA SER A 214 15.09 14.69 0.19
C SER A 214 14.19 14.77 -1.06
N ASP A 215 13.50 13.69 -1.40
CA ASP A 215 12.52 13.70 -2.51
C ASP A 215 11.24 14.42 -2.07
N LYS A 216 10.89 15.47 -2.84
CA LYS A 216 9.70 16.29 -2.57
C LYS A 216 8.40 15.50 -2.50
N VAL A 217 8.30 14.33 -3.13
CA VAL A 217 7.11 13.49 -3.08
C VAL A 217 6.77 13.05 -1.66
N ASN A 218 7.76 12.90 -0.79
CA ASN A 218 7.58 12.52 0.61
C ASN A 218 7.20 13.68 1.54
N SER A 219 7.21 14.93 1.05
CA SER A 219 6.65 16.07 1.77
C SER A 219 5.13 16.19 1.62
N PHE A 220 4.50 15.34 0.80
CA PHE A 220 3.05 15.38 0.58
C PHE A 220 2.28 14.94 1.81
N ALA A 221 1.75 15.89 2.55
CA ALA A 221 0.88 15.65 3.70
C ALA A 221 -0.60 15.60 3.27
N THR A 222 -1.32 14.57 3.72
CA THR A 222 -2.74 14.42 3.45
C THR A 222 -3.58 14.89 4.65
N PRO A 223 -4.60 15.75 4.45
CA PRO A 223 -5.47 16.19 5.53
C PRO A 223 -6.30 15.05 6.09
N ARG A 224 -6.88 15.29 7.25
CA ARG A 224 -7.90 14.43 7.87
C ARG A 224 -9.11 15.28 8.22
N VAL A 225 -10.29 14.69 8.10
CA VAL A 225 -11.50 15.34 8.57
C VAL A 225 -11.50 15.45 10.11
N PRO A 226 -12.04 16.52 10.68
CA PRO A 226 -12.19 16.65 12.13
C PRO A 226 -13.00 15.51 12.74
N VAL A 227 -12.67 15.15 13.98
CA VAL A 227 -13.36 14.05 14.70
C VAL A 227 -14.87 14.30 14.78
N SER A 228 -15.28 15.55 14.92
CA SER A 228 -16.70 15.95 14.96
C SER A 228 -17.50 15.64 13.70
N GLU A 229 -16.83 15.46 12.54
CA GLU A 229 -17.53 15.14 11.28
C GLU A 229 -17.89 13.65 11.15
N PHE A 230 -17.20 12.77 11.88
CA PHE A 230 -17.42 11.32 11.79
C PHE A 230 -17.81 10.66 13.12
N THR A 231 -18.00 11.45 14.20
CA THR A 231 -18.34 10.93 15.52
C THR A 231 -19.68 11.47 15.96
N HIS A 232 -20.57 10.57 16.35
CA HIS A 232 -21.87 10.88 16.95
C HIS A 232 -21.90 10.31 18.37
N TRP A 233 -22.09 11.20 19.34
CA TRP A 233 -22.26 10.80 20.74
C TRP A 233 -23.74 10.46 20.97
N VAL A 234 -24.00 9.23 21.40
CA VAL A 234 -25.34 8.75 21.75
C VAL A 234 -25.34 8.52 23.25
N GLU A 235 -26.12 9.35 23.99
CA GLU A 235 -26.24 9.34 25.44
C GLU A 235 -27.62 8.86 25.87
#